data_c9f47f1ad7826c212389a7000be714e3
#
_entry.id   c9f47f1ad7826c212389a7000be714e3
#
_cell.length_a   1.000
_cell.length_b   1.000
_cell.length_c   1.000
_cell.angle_alpha   90.00
_cell.angle_beta   90.00
_cell.angle_gamma   90.00
#
_symmetry.space_group_name_H-M   'P 1'
#
loop_
_entity.id
_entity.type
_entity.pdbx_description
1 polymer ?
#
loop_
_entity_poly.entity_id
_entity_poly.type
_entity_poly.pdbx_seq_one_letter_code
_entity_poly.pdbx_strand_id
1 'polypeptide(L)'
;MELTLDRKSPFEVQADALIVLEFEEQSSLPKGYEPMREAGELKGKLKEFALLHHVPGYKAHRILVAGAGMKKSFHSSDLRTVIAASVRFLKARHLGKASLVLPEDLSTPEHVSAASEGAILGDFECDRLKSDHAEDTPLASFHIVVDGGGDNLEAGLKRGRILAESQNFARALGNEPANLLTPTILADRAQAMARETGLGFEVLDEARMRELGMGALLGVSQGSAEPRHDRAAL
;
A
#
# COMPACT_ATOMS: atom_id res chain seq x y z
N MET A 1 -9.52 -1.72 -5.21
CA MET A 1 -8.43 -1.73 -6.22
C MET A 1 -8.19 -3.16 -6.71
N GLU A 2 -8.25 -3.40 -8.02
CA GLU A 2 -7.79 -4.65 -8.63
C GLU A 2 -6.26 -4.67 -8.66
N LEU A 3 -5.64 -5.75 -8.15
CA LEU A 3 -4.19 -5.91 -8.12
C LEU A 3 -3.82 -7.22 -8.83
N THR A 4 -3.03 -7.12 -9.90
CA THR A 4 -2.63 -8.27 -10.73
C THR A 4 -1.15 -8.27 -11.08
N LEU A 5 -0.66 -9.44 -11.46
CA LEU A 5 0.67 -9.64 -12.04
C LEU A 5 0.51 -9.96 -13.53
N ASP A 6 1.14 -9.18 -14.39
CA ASP A 6 1.07 -9.33 -15.83
C ASP A 6 2.45 -9.64 -16.44
N ARG A 7 2.48 -10.62 -17.34
CA ARG A 7 3.68 -10.93 -18.15
C ARG A 7 3.49 -10.36 -19.56
N LYS A 8 3.75 -9.07 -19.70
CA LYS A 8 3.56 -8.33 -20.95
C LYS A 8 4.74 -7.41 -21.21
N SER A 9 4.95 -7.07 -22.47
CA SER A 9 5.88 -5.99 -22.80
C SER A 9 5.40 -4.66 -22.21
N PRO A 10 6.27 -3.85 -21.58
CA PRO A 10 5.92 -2.52 -21.06
C PRO A 10 5.27 -1.61 -22.11
N PHE A 11 5.62 -1.80 -23.38
CA PHE A 11 5.08 -1.02 -24.51
C PHE A 11 3.60 -1.33 -24.81
N GLU A 12 3.11 -2.50 -24.39
CA GLU A 12 1.74 -2.95 -24.64
C GLU A 12 0.77 -2.67 -23.50
N VAL A 13 1.27 -2.16 -22.39
CA VAL A 13 0.47 -1.89 -21.20
C VAL A 13 -0.48 -0.74 -21.43
N GLN A 14 -1.78 -0.97 -21.25
CA GLN A 14 -2.82 0.05 -21.28
C GLN A 14 -3.13 0.51 -19.86
N ALA A 15 -2.68 1.71 -19.51
CA ALA A 15 -2.90 2.33 -18.21
C ALA A 15 -2.99 3.86 -18.35
N ASP A 16 -3.54 4.52 -17.35
CA ASP A 16 -3.47 5.98 -17.27
C ASP A 16 -2.03 6.45 -17.06
N ALA A 17 -1.27 5.66 -16.27
CA ALA A 17 0.15 5.87 -16.06
C ALA A 17 0.91 4.55 -15.89
N LEU A 18 2.08 4.45 -16.51
CA LEU A 18 3.07 3.39 -16.35
C LEU A 18 4.21 3.92 -15.47
N ILE A 19 4.45 3.27 -14.34
CA ILE A 19 5.53 3.62 -13.41
C ILE A 19 6.80 2.90 -13.84
N VAL A 20 7.88 3.66 -14.01
CA VAL A 20 9.22 3.15 -14.33
C VAL A 20 10.18 3.64 -13.25
N LEU A 21 10.99 2.73 -12.72
CA LEU A 21 11.98 3.05 -11.70
C LEU A 21 13.24 3.66 -12.34
N GLU A 22 13.68 4.79 -11.85
CA GLU A 22 14.90 5.46 -12.28
C GLU A 22 15.92 5.47 -11.14
N PHE A 23 17.10 4.93 -11.39
CA PHE A 23 18.19 4.90 -10.41
C PHE A 23 19.22 6.02 -10.65
N GLU A 24 19.91 6.44 -9.61
CA GLU A 24 20.91 7.51 -9.74
C GLU A 24 22.06 7.13 -10.68
N GLU A 25 22.47 5.85 -10.68
CA GLU A 25 23.58 5.35 -11.50
C GLU A 25 23.15 4.76 -12.84
N GLN A 26 21.87 4.43 -13.01
CA GLN A 26 21.35 3.72 -14.17
C GLN A 26 20.08 4.36 -14.68
N SER A 27 20.09 4.85 -15.92
CA SER A 27 18.88 5.42 -16.54
C SER A 27 17.98 4.34 -17.11
N SER A 28 16.70 4.49 -16.81
CA SER A 28 15.59 3.71 -17.38
C SER A 28 14.62 4.62 -18.17
N LEU A 29 15.04 5.84 -18.49
CA LEU A 29 14.23 6.81 -19.24
C LEU A 29 13.88 6.28 -20.63
N PRO A 30 12.65 6.55 -21.10
CA PRO A 30 12.28 6.28 -22.47
C PRO A 30 13.19 7.05 -23.45
N LYS A 31 13.42 6.45 -24.61
CA LYS A 31 14.25 7.06 -25.67
C LYS A 31 13.76 8.49 -26.01
N GLY A 32 14.69 9.43 -26.03
CA GLY A 32 14.42 10.83 -26.31
C GLY A 32 14.19 11.71 -25.08
N TYR A 33 14.21 11.12 -23.86
CA TYR A 33 14.09 11.83 -22.59
C TYR A 33 15.40 11.90 -21.80
N GLU A 34 16.49 11.39 -22.35
CA GLU A 34 17.85 11.48 -21.77
C GLU A 34 18.27 12.92 -21.43
N PRO A 35 17.89 13.96 -22.21
CA PRO A 35 18.23 15.35 -21.91
C PRO A 35 17.72 15.85 -20.55
N MET A 36 16.63 15.28 -20.01
CA MET A 36 16.15 15.62 -18.67
C MET A 36 17.18 15.28 -17.59
N ARG A 37 17.88 14.15 -17.77
CA ARG A 37 18.94 13.74 -16.86
C ARG A 37 20.21 14.60 -17.06
N GLU A 38 20.57 14.88 -18.30
CA GLU A 38 21.71 15.71 -18.64
C GLU A 38 21.54 17.15 -18.12
N ALA A 39 20.33 17.70 -18.19
CA ALA A 39 19.98 19.00 -17.63
C ALA A 39 19.87 19.00 -16.09
N GLY A 40 19.93 17.82 -15.43
CA GLY A 40 19.80 17.69 -13.99
C GLY A 40 18.36 17.89 -13.46
N GLU A 41 17.36 17.86 -14.34
CA GLU A 41 15.94 17.95 -13.98
C GLU A 41 15.46 16.67 -13.29
N LEU A 42 16.07 15.53 -13.62
CA LEU A 42 15.79 14.23 -13.02
C LEU A 42 17.12 13.53 -12.68
N LYS A 43 17.31 13.20 -11.42
CA LYS A 43 18.56 12.61 -10.89
C LYS A 43 18.38 11.17 -10.42
N GLY A 44 17.16 10.65 -10.41
CA GLY A 44 16.82 9.32 -9.90
C GLY A 44 16.81 9.21 -8.36
N LYS A 45 16.85 10.34 -7.64
CA LYS A 45 16.78 10.34 -6.17
C LYS A 45 15.49 9.71 -5.67
N LEU A 46 15.56 9.08 -4.52
CA LEU A 46 14.41 8.40 -3.92
C LEU A 46 13.19 9.32 -3.82
N LYS A 47 12.07 8.90 -4.41
CA LYS A 47 10.80 9.65 -4.50
C LYS A 47 10.86 10.95 -5.31
N GLU A 48 11.84 11.12 -6.18
CA GLU A 48 11.81 12.14 -7.23
C GLU A 48 10.85 11.66 -8.33
N PHE A 49 9.98 12.54 -8.84
CA PHE A 49 8.96 12.16 -9.82
C PHE A 49 8.98 13.09 -11.04
N ALA A 50 8.92 12.48 -12.24
CA ALA A 50 8.64 13.17 -13.48
C ALA A 50 7.49 12.46 -14.21
N LEU A 51 6.45 13.22 -14.61
CA LEU A 51 5.33 12.67 -15.34
C LEU A 51 5.45 13.07 -16.81
N LEU A 52 5.74 12.08 -17.66
CA LEU A 52 5.89 12.24 -19.08
C LEU A 52 4.55 11.95 -19.78
N HIS A 53 4.18 12.79 -20.76
CA HIS A 53 2.95 12.66 -21.51
C HIS A 53 3.22 12.21 -22.93
N HIS A 54 2.38 11.32 -23.46
CA HIS A 54 2.42 10.88 -24.86
C HIS A 54 3.80 10.38 -25.33
N VAL A 55 4.39 9.47 -24.55
CA VAL A 55 5.72 8.91 -24.88
C VAL A 55 5.58 7.97 -26.10
N PRO A 56 6.29 8.24 -27.19
CA PRO A 56 6.21 7.41 -28.40
C PRO A 56 6.55 5.94 -28.13
N GLY A 57 5.79 5.02 -28.70
CA GLY A 57 6.00 3.58 -28.58
C GLY A 57 5.31 2.93 -27.36
N TYR A 58 4.76 3.69 -26.43
CA TYR A 58 4.00 3.17 -25.30
C TYR A 58 2.50 3.34 -25.52
N LYS A 59 1.71 2.32 -25.15
CA LYS A 59 0.24 2.40 -25.14
C LYS A 59 -0.32 3.09 -23.89
N ALA A 60 0.47 3.18 -22.82
CA ALA A 60 0.11 3.95 -21.64
C ALA A 60 0.05 5.44 -21.97
N HIS A 61 -0.97 6.13 -21.45
CA HIS A 61 -1.16 7.57 -21.74
C HIS A 61 -0.03 8.44 -21.16
N ARG A 62 0.60 7.98 -20.07
CA ARG A 62 1.68 8.68 -19.36
C ARG A 62 2.70 7.69 -18.83
N ILE A 63 3.92 8.16 -18.64
CA ILE A 63 4.95 7.44 -17.92
C ILE A 63 5.30 8.25 -16.67
N LEU A 64 5.13 7.67 -15.50
CA LEU A 64 5.65 8.21 -14.25
C LEU A 64 7.05 7.63 -14.02
N VAL A 65 8.05 8.45 -14.23
CA VAL A 65 9.43 8.13 -13.84
C VAL A 65 9.54 8.36 -12.35
N ALA A 66 9.84 7.30 -11.60
CA ALA A 66 9.92 7.32 -10.14
C ALA A 66 11.37 7.05 -9.69
N GLY A 67 11.98 8.04 -9.10
CA GLY A 67 13.34 7.94 -8.58
C GLY A 67 13.42 6.91 -7.45
N ALA A 68 14.34 5.97 -7.60
CA ALA A 68 14.56 4.83 -6.71
C ALA A 68 15.84 4.96 -5.86
N GLY A 69 16.63 6.04 -6.05
CA GLY A 69 17.90 6.24 -5.36
C GLY A 69 19.03 5.41 -5.92
N MET A 70 20.02 5.09 -5.08
CA MET A 70 21.18 4.30 -5.49
C MET A 70 20.85 2.80 -5.59
N LYS A 71 21.06 2.20 -6.77
CA LYS A 71 20.70 0.79 -7.02
C LYS A 71 21.40 -0.20 -6.07
N LYS A 72 22.67 0.03 -5.74
CA LYS A 72 23.44 -0.84 -4.85
C LYS A 72 22.94 -0.92 -3.40
N SER A 73 22.17 0.07 -2.95
CA SER A 73 21.58 0.15 -1.61
C SER A 73 20.06 0.09 -1.63
N PHE A 74 19.48 -0.26 -2.78
CA PHE A 74 18.04 -0.35 -2.95
C PHE A 74 17.52 -1.69 -2.39
N HIS A 75 16.55 -1.60 -1.48
CA HIS A 75 15.92 -2.73 -0.83
C HIS A 75 14.42 -2.80 -1.15
N SER A 76 13.80 -3.92 -0.87
CA SER A 76 12.34 -4.11 -1.01
C SER A 76 11.53 -3.05 -0.23
N SER A 77 12.03 -2.58 0.92
CA SER A 77 11.42 -1.49 1.70
C SER A 77 11.41 -0.15 0.95
N ASP A 78 12.45 0.14 0.15
CA ASP A 78 12.53 1.34 -0.66
C ASP A 78 11.53 1.26 -1.81
N LEU A 79 11.43 0.09 -2.46
CA LEU A 79 10.42 -0.16 -3.50
C LEU A 79 9.01 0.09 -2.95
N ARG A 80 8.67 -0.49 -1.79
CA ARG A 80 7.38 -0.25 -1.14
C ARG A 80 7.11 1.25 -0.94
N THR A 81 8.11 1.97 -0.47
CA THR A 81 8.02 3.41 -0.20
C THR A 81 7.83 4.23 -1.48
N VAL A 82 8.60 3.91 -2.53
CA VAL A 82 8.49 4.58 -3.84
C VAL A 82 7.13 4.32 -4.47
N ILE A 83 6.66 3.07 -4.44
CA ILE A 83 5.36 2.73 -5.03
C ILE A 83 4.21 3.40 -4.26
N ALA A 84 4.23 3.40 -2.93
CA ALA A 84 3.23 4.11 -2.14
C ALA A 84 3.18 5.61 -2.47
N ALA A 85 4.35 6.25 -2.61
CA ALA A 85 4.43 7.65 -3.00
C ALA A 85 3.97 7.88 -4.46
N SER A 86 4.29 6.96 -5.39
CA SER A 86 3.82 6.99 -6.77
C SER A 86 2.30 6.91 -6.87
N VAL A 87 1.68 6.01 -6.11
CA VAL A 87 0.22 5.89 -6.05
C VAL A 87 -0.42 7.19 -5.57
N ARG A 88 0.08 7.78 -4.49
CA ARG A 88 -0.41 9.07 -3.99
C ARG A 88 -0.24 10.21 -5.00
N PHE A 89 0.90 10.22 -5.71
CA PHE A 89 1.16 11.19 -6.77
C PHE A 89 0.15 11.08 -7.92
N LEU A 90 -0.22 9.84 -8.31
CA LEU A 90 -1.19 9.57 -9.37
C LEU A 90 -2.62 9.89 -8.92
N LYS A 91 -3.00 9.50 -7.70
CA LYS A 91 -4.31 9.82 -7.11
C LYS A 91 -4.58 11.32 -7.09
N ALA A 92 -3.61 12.12 -6.65
CA ALA A 92 -3.72 13.58 -6.63
C ALA A 92 -3.92 14.20 -8.03
N ARG A 93 -3.81 13.40 -9.09
CA ARG A 93 -4.03 13.79 -10.50
C ARG A 93 -5.21 13.04 -11.14
N HIS A 94 -6.02 12.37 -10.33
CA HIS A 94 -7.19 11.58 -10.77
C HIS A 94 -6.85 10.50 -11.81
N LEU A 95 -5.66 9.88 -11.68
CA LEU A 95 -5.21 8.79 -12.54
C LEU A 95 -5.49 7.46 -11.82
N GLY A 96 -6.57 6.79 -12.25
CA GLY A 96 -7.13 5.65 -11.53
C GLY A 96 -6.58 4.28 -11.96
N LYS A 97 -5.87 4.20 -13.09
CA LYS A 97 -5.29 2.94 -13.60
C LYS A 97 -3.78 3.07 -13.70
N ALA A 98 -3.07 2.37 -12.84
CA ALA A 98 -1.62 2.41 -12.81
C ALA A 98 -1.01 1.03 -13.09
N SER A 99 0.18 1.02 -13.67
CA SER A 99 0.98 -0.18 -13.83
C SER A 99 2.43 0.12 -13.45
N LEU A 100 3.11 -0.84 -12.84
CA LEU A 100 4.53 -0.76 -12.49
C LEU A 100 5.30 -1.73 -13.39
N VAL A 101 6.36 -1.27 -14.04
CA VAL A 101 7.34 -2.17 -14.67
C VAL A 101 8.41 -2.52 -13.65
N LEU A 102 8.53 -3.80 -13.32
CA LEU A 102 9.66 -4.30 -12.55
C LEU A 102 10.76 -4.77 -13.50
N PRO A 103 11.98 -4.23 -13.40
CA PRO A 103 13.14 -4.77 -14.09
C PRO A 103 13.38 -6.25 -13.75
N GLU A 104 14.02 -6.98 -14.62
CA GLU A 104 14.25 -8.43 -14.46
C GLU A 104 14.94 -8.77 -13.14
N ASP A 105 15.97 -8.01 -12.77
CA ASP A 105 16.74 -8.17 -11.53
C ASP A 105 15.93 -7.85 -10.24
N LEU A 106 14.81 -7.14 -10.35
CA LEU A 106 13.85 -6.88 -9.29
C LEU A 106 12.58 -7.74 -9.40
N SER A 107 12.46 -8.58 -10.41
CA SER A 107 11.32 -9.49 -10.62
C SER A 107 11.41 -10.73 -9.72
N THR A 108 11.38 -10.52 -8.41
CA THR A 108 11.43 -11.56 -7.37
C THR A 108 10.17 -11.53 -6.51
N PRO A 109 9.80 -12.65 -5.84
CA PRO A 109 8.64 -12.69 -4.95
C PRO A 109 8.69 -11.61 -3.86
N GLU A 110 9.87 -11.28 -3.36
CA GLU A 110 10.06 -10.24 -2.33
C GLU A 110 9.72 -8.85 -2.87
N HIS A 111 10.23 -8.49 -4.06
CA HIS A 111 9.95 -7.19 -4.65
C HIS A 111 8.50 -7.06 -5.14
N VAL A 112 7.92 -8.14 -5.65
CA VAL A 112 6.48 -8.18 -5.99
C VAL A 112 5.63 -7.98 -4.74
N SER A 113 5.99 -8.62 -3.61
CA SER A 113 5.32 -8.38 -2.32
C SER A 113 5.41 -6.91 -1.91
N ALA A 114 6.62 -6.34 -1.95
CA ALA A 114 6.84 -4.94 -1.57
C ALA A 114 6.09 -3.94 -2.48
N ALA A 115 6.05 -4.19 -3.78
CA ALA A 115 5.29 -3.38 -4.73
C ALA A 115 3.78 -3.44 -4.46
N SER A 116 3.27 -4.64 -4.17
CA SER A 116 1.87 -4.88 -3.79
C SER A 116 1.50 -4.15 -2.50
N GLU A 117 2.36 -4.27 -1.48
CA GLU A 117 2.21 -3.53 -0.22
C GLU A 117 2.19 -2.02 -0.47
N GLY A 118 3.15 -1.51 -1.24
CA GLY A 118 3.25 -0.09 -1.56
C GLY A 118 2.00 0.43 -2.25
N ALA A 119 1.47 -0.31 -3.22
CA ALA A 119 0.27 0.07 -3.95
C ALA A 119 -0.96 0.17 -3.03
N ILE A 120 -1.22 -0.86 -2.24
CA ILE A 120 -2.40 -0.93 -1.34
C ILE A 120 -2.27 0.10 -0.20
N LEU A 121 -1.08 0.24 0.40
CA LEU A 121 -0.84 1.20 1.48
C LEU A 121 -0.88 2.65 1.00
N GLY A 122 -0.44 2.91 -0.25
CA GLY A 122 -0.50 4.21 -0.88
C GLY A 122 -1.92 4.63 -1.25
N ASP A 123 -2.77 3.68 -1.60
CA ASP A 123 -4.19 3.93 -1.97
C ASP A 123 -5.09 4.17 -0.75
N PHE A 124 -4.67 3.75 0.44
CA PHE A 124 -5.48 3.87 1.66
C PHE A 124 -5.68 5.32 2.09
N GLU A 125 -6.95 5.68 2.30
CA GLU A 125 -7.36 6.95 2.90
C GLU A 125 -8.11 6.72 4.22
N CYS A 126 -7.86 7.61 5.20
CA CYS A 126 -8.53 7.55 6.50
C CYS A 126 -9.65 8.60 6.64
N ASP A 127 -10.09 9.18 5.53
CA ASP A 127 -11.00 10.33 5.50
C ASP A 127 -12.48 9.99 5.66
N ARG A 128 -12.80 8.73 5.97
CA ARG A 128 -14.18 8.21 6.08
C ARG A 128 -15.08 9.03 7.03
N LEU A 129 -14.50 9.74 8.00
CA LEU A 129 -15.22 10.52 9.00
C LEU A 129 -15.12 12.04 8.78
N LYS A 130 -14.45 12.47 7.73
CA LYS A 130 -14.41 13.88 7.37
C LYS A 130 -15.70 14.29 6.68
N SER A 131 -16.23 15.47 7.00
CA SER A 131 -17.41 16.04 6.34
C SER A 131 -17.09 16.57 4.93
N ASP A 132 -15.84 16.97 4.72
CA ASP A 132 -15.31 17.40 3.43
C ASP A 132 -14.61 16.17 2.79
N HIS A 133 -15.37 15.43 2.02
CA HIS A 133 -14.82 14.38 1.16
C HIS A 133 -14.18 15.09 -0.02
N ALA A 134 -12.90 15.47 0.13
CA ALA A 134 -12.08 15.77 -1.04
C ALA A 134 -12.29 14.63 -2.04
N GLU A 135 -12.32 14.93 -3.33
CA GLU A 135 -12.56 13.96 -4.40
C GLU A 135 -11.52 12.83 -4.36
N ASP A 136 -11.65 11.96 -3.36
CA ASP A 136 -10.78 10.80 -3.22
C ASP A 136 -11.13 9.83 -4.33
N THR A 137 -10.26 9.77 -5.33
CA THR A 137 -10.36 8.83 -6.44
C THR A 137 -9.45 7.65 -6.11
N PRO A 138 -10.00 6.56 -5.55
CA PRO A 138 -9.20 5.36 -5.32
C PRO A 138 -8.70 4.80 -6.65
N LEU A 139 -7.56 4.12 -6.63
CA LEU A 139 -7.12 3.38 -7.81
C LEU A 139 -8.12 2.27 -8.15
N ALA A 140 -8.59 2.27 -9.41
CA ALA A 140 -9.39 1.18 -9.93
C ALA A 140 -8.54 -0.10 -10.09
N SER A 141 -7.32 0.06 -10.65
CA SER A 141 -6.41 -1.08 -10.84
C SER A 141 -4.94 -0.69 -10.70
N PHE A 142 -4.16 -1.67 -10.23
CA PHE A 142 -2.71 -1.62 -10.20
C PHE A 142 -2.14 -2.93 -10.73
N HIS A 143 -1.37 -2.88 -11.82
CA HIS A 143 -0.78 -4.04 -12.45
C HIS A 143 0.74 -4.03 -12.27
N ILE A 144 1.30 -5.14 -11.79
CA ILE A 144 2.75 -5.33 -11.75
C ILE A 144 3.15 -6.07 -13.02
N VAL A 145 3.91 -5.41 -13.86
CA VAL A 145 4.35 -5.93 -15.14
C VAL A 145 5.79 -6.42 -15.00
N VAL A 146 6.01 -7.69 -15.34
CA VAL A 146 7.32 -8.32 -15.29
C VAL A 146 7.69 -8.84 -16.69
N ASP A 147 8.94 -8.61 -17.08
CA ASP A 147 9.51 -9.17 -18.31
C ASP A 147 10.38 -10.38 -17.91
N GLY A 148 9.76 -11.56 -17.92
CA GLY A 148 10.38 -12.78 -17.37
C GLY A 148 10.11 -12.93 -15.88
N GLY A 149 11.15 -13.14 -15.10
CA GLY A 149 11.09 -13.32 -13.64
C GLY A 149 10.99 -14.77 -13.20
N GLY A 150 11.36 -15.01 -11.95
CA GLY A 150 11.42 -16.33 -11.31
C GLY A 150 10.06 -16.96 -11.04
N ASP A 151 10.12 -18.13 -10.45
CA ASP A 151 8.96 -18.84 -9.94
C ASP A 151 8.38 -18.10 -8.70
N ASN A 152 7.13 -18.42 -8.39
CA ASN A 152 6.44 -17.94 -7.17
C ASN A 152 6.14 -16.42 -7.08
N LEU A 153 6.16 -15.67 -8.18
CA LEU A 153 5.80 -14.23 -8.16
C LEU A 153 4.37 -13.99 -7.66
N GLU A 154 3.43 -14.90 -8.02
CA GLU A 154 2.05 -14.86 -7.52
C GLU A 154 1.97 -15.05 -5.98
N ALA A 155 2.84 -15.86 -5.41
CA ALA A 155 2.95 -15.99 -3.96
C ALA A 155 3.42 -14.67 -3.32
N GLY A 156 4.36 -13.96 -3.98
CA GLY A 156 4.77 -12.61 -3.59
C GLY A 156 3.59 -11.62 -3.63
N LEU A 157 2.83 -11.62 -4.72
CA LEU A 157 1.64 -10.78 -4.88
C LEU A 157 0.62 -11.02 -3.75
N LYS A 158 0.29 -12.29 -3.50
CA LYS A 158 -0.64 -12.69 -2.44
C LYS A 158 -0.13 -12.28 -1.06
N ARG A 159 1.16 -12.49 -0.77
CA ARG A 159 1.78 -12.10 0.49
C ARG A 159 1.67 -10.60 0.72
N GLY A 160 2.07 -9.79 -0.27
CA GLY A 160 2.02 -8.33 -0.18
C GLY A 160 0.61 -7.80 0.04
N ARG A 161 -0.38 -8.39 -0.64
CA ARG A 161 -1.79 -8.07 -0.41
C ARG A 161 -2.21 -8.32 1.02
N ILE A 162 -1.95 -9.54 1.56
CA ILE A 162 -2.33 -9.90 2.93
C ILE A 162 -1.69 -8.95 3.94
N LEU A 163 -0.40 -8.65 3.81
CA LEU A 163 0.31 -7.75 4.72
C LEU A 163 -0.27 -6.34 4.69
N ALA A 164 -0.51 -5.80 3.50
CA ALA A 164 -1.04 -4.45 3.35
C ALA A 164 -2.50 -4.31 3.81
N GLU A 165 -3.35 -5.28 3.48
CA GLU A 165 -4.76 -5.29 3.92
C GLU A 165 -4.84 -5.42 5.44
N SER A 166 -4.01 -6.27 6.07
CA SER A 166 -3.91 -6.39 7.53
C SER A 166 -3.45 -5.09 8.19
N GLN A 167 -2.44 -4.43 7.60
CA GLN A 167 -1.98 -3.14 8.09
C GLN A 167 -3.05 -2.05 7.94
N ASN A 168 -3.76 -2.01 6.82
CA ASN A 168 -4.86 -1.06 6.59
C ASN A 168 -6.05 -1.33 7.52
N PHE A 169 -6.35 -2.58 7.83
CA PHE A 169 -7.33 -2.95 8.86
C PHE A 169 -6.96 -2.33 10.22
N ALA A 170 -5.72 -2.53 10.68
CA ALA A 170 -5.25 -1.94 11.92
C ALA A 170 -5.24 -0.39 11.89
N ARG A 171 -4.85 0.22 10.76
CA ARG A 171 -4.89 1.68 10.58
C ARG A 171 -6.32 2.22 10.61
N ALA A 172 -7.27 1.51 10.01
CA ALA A 172 -8.68 1.89 10.03
C ALA A 172 -9.23 1.91 11.46
N LEU A 173 -8.91 0.88 12.26
CA LEU A 173 -9.27 0.84 13.68
C LEU A 173 -8.65 1.99 14.47
N GLY A 174 -7.35 2.26 14.25
CA GLY A 174 -6.64 3.34 14.94
C GLY A 174 -7.12 4.76 14.59
N ASN A 175 -7.80 4.92 13.45
CA ASN A 175 -8.35 6.20 13.01
C ASN A 175 -9.80 6.43 13.48
N GLU A 176 -10.44 5.44 14.07
CA GLU A 176 -11.81 5.61 14.57
C GLU A 176 -11.82 6.29 15.93
N PRO A 177 -12.72 7.26 16.16
CA PRO A 177 -12.87 7.91 17.45
C PRO A 177 -13.49 6.95 18.47
N ALA A 178 -13.20 7.17 19.76
CA ALA A 178 -13.59 6.29 20.85
C ALA A 178 -15.11 6.06 21.00
N ASN A 179 -15.94 6.97 20.49
CA ASN A 179 -17.39 6.78 20.46
C ASN A 179 -17.89 5.83 19.38
N LEU A 180 -17.06 5.51 18.38
CA LEU A 180 -17.34 4.56 17.30
C LEU A 180 -16.57 3.26 17.44
N LEU A 181 -15.46 3.26 18.18
CA LEU A 181 -14.65 2.08 18.45
C LEU A 181 -14.50 1.91 19.97
N THR A 182 -15.53 1.39 20.60
CA THR A 182 -15.49 0.96 22.00
C THR A 182 -14.77 -0.40 22.13
N PRO A 183 -14.34 -0.80 23.33
CA PRO A 183 -13.74 -2.12 23.54
C PRO A 183 -14.62 -3.28 23.04
N THR A 184 -15.93 -3.23 23.28
CA THR A 184 -16.88 -4.25 22.78
C THR A 184 -16.89 -4.29 21.24
N ILE A 185 -17.00 -3.13 20.58
CA ILE A 185 -16.97 -3.07 19.11
C ILE A 185 -15.64 -3.57 18.54
N LEU A 186 -14.52 -3.29 19.21
CA LEU A 186 -13.22 -3.82 18.81
C LEU A 186 -13.19 -5.34 18.90
N ALA A 187 -13.71 -5.90 20.00
CA ALA A 187 -13.82 -7.35 20.18
C ALA A 187 -14.71 -8.00 19.11
N ASP A 188 -15.84 -7.41 18.80
CA ASP A 188 -16.76 -7.89 17.74
C ASP A 188 -16.07 -7.90 16.37
N ARG A 189 -15.34 -6.84 16.04
CA ARG A 189 -14.56 -6.77 14.77
C ARG A 189 -13.43 -7.78 14.72
N ALA A 190 -12.73 -7.97 15.83
CA ALA A 190 -11.68 -8.98 15.92
C ALA A 190 -12.27 -10.40 15.78
N GLN A 191 -13.46 -10.66 16.35
CA GLN A 191 -14.16 -11.93 16.19
C GLN A 191 -14.58 -12.15 14.73
N ALA A 192 -15.11 -11.13 14.07
CA ALA A 192 -15.49 -11.22 12.66
C ALA A 192 -14.26 -11.55 11.79
N MET A 193 -13.17 -10.82 11.96
CA MET A 193 -11.91 -11.07 11.26
C MET A 193 -11.38 -12.49 11.53
N ALA A 194 -11.43 -12.95 12.77
CA ALA A 194 -10.96 -14.30 13.12
C ALA A 194 -11.80 -15.39 12.43
N ARG A 195 -13.13 -15.21 12.35
CA ARG A 195 -14.01 -16.13 11.61
C ARG A 195 -13.69 -16.16 10.10
N GLU A 196 -13.48 -15.01 9.50
CA GLU A 196 -13.16 -14.90 8.07
C GLU A 196 -11.81 -15.52 7.71
N THR A 197 -10.85 -15.43 8.62
CA THR A 197 -9.47 -15.92 8.41
C THR A 197 -9.22 -17.32 8.96
N GLY A 198 -10.18 -17.89 9.68
CA GLY A 198 -10.05 -19.22 10.32
C GLY A 198 -9.14 -19.23 11.55
N LEU A 199 -8.92 -18.07 12.19
CA LEU A 199 -8.13 -17.96 13.42
C LEU A 199 -8.95 -18.30 14.65
N GLY A 200 -8.29 -18.87 15.68
CA GLY A 200 -8.86 -19.01 17.02
C GLY A 200 -9.05 -17.64 17.67
N PHE A 201 -10.16 -17.48 18.39
CA PHE A 201 -10.51 -16.21 19.03
C PHE A 201 -11.22 -16.45 20.36
N GLU A 202 -10.84 -15.71 21.38
CA GLU A 202 -11.48 -15.71 22.69
C GLU A 202 -11.56 -14.26 23.20
N VAL A 203 -12.68 -13.88 23.81
CA VAL A 203 -12.86 -12.61 24.51
C VAL A 203 -12.89 -12.88 26.00
N LEU A 204 -12.06 -12.18 26.75
CA LEU A 204 -12.08 -12.20 28.20
C LEU A 204 -12.95 -11.04 28.70
N ASP A 205 -14.08 -11.37 29.30
CA ASP A 205 -14.93 -10.39 29.99
C ASP A 205 -14.38 -10.02 31.38
N GLU A 206 -14.97 -9.04 32.04
CA GLU A 206 -14.51 -8.60 33.36
C GLU A 206 -14.52 -9.72 34.42
N ALA A 207 -15.48 -10.63 34.37
CA ALA A 207 -15.56 -11.73 35.30
C ALA A 207 -14.34 -12.66 35.13
N ARG A 208 -14.07 -13.02 33.87
CA ARG A 208 -12.92 -13.88 33.54
C ARG A 208 -11.59 -13.20 33.84
N MET A 209 -11.48 -11.88 33.57
CA MET A 209 -10.28 -11.11 33.94
C MET A 209 -10.03 -11.09 35.45
N ARG A 210 -11.09 -11.00 36.27
CA ARG A 210 -10.96 -11.10 37.76
C ARG A 210 -10.46 -12.46 38.19
N GLU A 211 -11.02 -13.54 37.64
CA GLU A 211 -10.56 -14.91 37.92
C GLU A 211 -9.07 -15.12 37.58
N LEU A 212 -8.62 -14.51 36.46
CA LEU A 212 -7.23 -14.57 36.00
C LEU A 212 -6.28 -13.61 36.73
N GLY A 213 -6.77 -12.82 37.68
CA GLY A 213 -5.96 -11.87 38.45
C GLY A 213 -5.47 -10.66 37.67
N MET A 214 -6.14 -10.25 36.58
CA MET A 214 -5.77 -9.12 35.74
C MET A 214 -6.14 -7.75 36.35
N GLY A 215 -5.74 -7.55 37.62
CA GLY A 215 -6.14 -6.40 38.43
C GLY A 215 -5.68 -5.05 37.88
N ALA A 216 -4.51 -4.96 37.25
CA ALA A 216 -4.00 -3.72 36.67
C ALA A 216 -4.88 -3.22 35.50
N LEU A 217 -5.29 -4.13 34.63
CA LEU A 217 -6.17 -3.81 33.50
C LEU A 217 -7.56 -3.36 33.99
N LEU A 218 -8.13 -4.10 34.92
CA LEU A 218 -9.41 -3.77 35.55
C LEU A 218 -9.34 -2.44 36.32
N GLY A 219 -8.20 -2.11 36.95
CA GLY A 219 -7.97 -0.83 37.59
C GLY A 219 -8.00 0.35 36.61
N VAL A 220 -7.38 0.21 35.46
CA VAL A 220 -7.41 1.24 34.41
C VAL A 220 -8.83 1.46 33.87
N SER A 221 -9.60 0.39 33.72
CA SER A 221 -10.96 0.48 33.17
C SER A 221 -12.02 1.04 34.14
N GLN A 222 -11.71 1.16 35.43
CA GLN A 222 -12.67 1.66 36.44
C GLN A 222 -13.20 3.06 36.15
N GLY A 223 -12.37 3.93 35.55
CA GLY A 223 -12.80 5.29 35.16
C GLY A 223 -13.83 5.36 34.04
N SER A 224 -14.03 4.25 33.32
CA SER A 224 -14.99 4.13 32.21
C SER A 224 -16.34 3.53 32.65
N ALA A 225 -16.67 3.59 33.94
CA ALA A 225 -17.81 2.90 34.55
C ALA A 225 -19.17 3.59 34.31
N GLU A 226 -19.24 4.69 33.59
CA GLU A 226 -20.52 5.33 33.25
C GLU A 226 -21.30 4.57 32.17
N PRO A 227 -22.65 4.60 32.21
CA PRO A 227 -23.52 3.81 31.32
C PRO A 227 -23.35 4.01 29.83
N ARG A 228 -22.56 5.00 29.41
CA ARG A 228 -22.31 5.35 28.01
C ARG A 228 -20.96 4.85 27.45
N HIS A 229 -20.14 4.23 28.28
CA HIS A 229 -18.84 3.76 27.86
C HIS A 229 -18.69 2.27 28.20
N ASP A 230 -18.45 1.46 27.19
CA ASP A 230 -18.15 0.06 27.36
C ASP A 230 -16.82 -0.12 28.11
N ARG A 231 -16.80 -1.05 29.06
CA ARG A 231 -15.60 -1.44 29.78
C ARG A 231 -14.70 -2.30 28.90
N ALA A 232 -13.44 -2.43 29.34
CA ALA A 232 -12.45 -3.20 28.61
C ALA A 232 -12.95 -4.61 28.23
N ALA A 233 -12.65 -5.02 27.02
CA ALA A 233 -12.71 -6.39 26.56
C ALA A 233 -11.34 -6.76 25.96
N LEU A 234 -10.85 -7.98 26.25
CA LEU A 234 -9.60 -8.54 25.72
C LEU A 234 -9.84 -9.85 24.99
#